data_44cb467cc8da8d7fe2fe6007b01ab62a
#
_entry.id   44cb467cc8da8d7fe2fe6007b01ab62a
#
_cell.length_a   1.000
_cell.length_b   1.000
_cell.length_c   1.000
_cell.angle_alpha   90.00
_cell.angle_beta   90.00
_cell.angle_gamma   90.00
#
_symmetry.space_group_name_H-M   'P 1'
#
loop_
_entity.id
_entity.type
_entity.pdbx_description
1 polymer ?
#
loop_
_entity_poly.entity_id
_entity_poly.type
_entity_poly.pdbx_seq_one_letter_code
_entity_poly.pdbx_strand_id
1 'polypeptide(L)'
;SDQRPGEPPRVLDTEIGSAPIKIDYWVRLPGQTPVTRDLALSVFREHEINLSHPRAIHGRTEPGNAWLDLRDAPAGEIFSDLIISVQMADPDRCVDESELTRFNNLAYALAETLDRPLQFESSIEEALPEAARLETFCHEFDLLAVINIEPEPGAGFSGPDVARVAERAGMRLGEQDIFHFFDS
;
A
#
# COMPACT_ATOMS: atom_id res chain seq x y z
N SER A 1 0.59 0.97 11.95
CA SER A 1 -0.82 1.18 11.58
C SER A 1 -1.42 -0.15 11.27
N ASP A 2 -2.42 -0.51 12.06
CA ASP A 2 -3.08 -1.81 12.06
C ASP A 2 -4.07 -1.86 10.89
N GLN A 3 -3.63 -2.34 9.71
CA GLN A 3 -4.56 -2.68 8.64
C GLN A 3 -5.25 -3.99 8.96
N ARG A 4 -6.51 -3.93 9.28
CA ARG A 4 -7.35 -5.11 9.40
C ARG A 4 -7.54 -5.74 8.01
N PRO A 5 -7.49 -7.07 7.88
CA PRO A 5 -7.86 -7.73 6.63
C PRO A 5 -9.31 -7.36 6.28
N GLY A 6 -9.52 -6.77 5.11
CA GLY A 6 -10.85 -6.47 4.60
C GLY A 6 -11.18 -5.00 4.37
N GLU A 7 -10.24 -4.09 4.53
CA GLU A 7 -10.49 -2.67 4.29
C GLU A 7 -10.18 -2.28 2.84
N PRO A 8 -11.11 -1.60 2.14
CA PRO A 8 -10.83 -1.02 0.81
C PRO A 8 -9.77 0.09 0.90
N PRO A 9 -9.27 0.59 -0.24
CA PRO A 9 -8.23 1.63 -0.31
C PRO A 9 -8.43 2.77 0.68
N ARG A 10 -7.34 3.18 1.32
CA ARG A 10 -7.36 4.09 2.48
C ARG A 10 -7.79 5.50 2.13
N VAL A 11 -8.76 6.00 2.85
CA VAL A 11 -9.04 7.44 2.94
C VAL A 11 -8.51 7.90 4.29
N LEU A 12 -7.62 8.89 4.31
CA LEU A 12 -7.23 9.56 5.56
C LEU A 12 -8.40 10.43 6.03
N ASP A 13 -8.94 10.09 7.20
CA ASP A 13 -9.97 10.87 7.88
C ASP A 13 -9.31 12.09 8.58
N THR A 14 -8.64 12.92 7.80
CA THR A 14 -8.00 14.14 8.28
C THR A 14 -8.56 15.33 7.54
N GLU A 15 -9.30 16.16 8.27
CA GLU A 15 -9.75 17.46 7.80
C GLU A 15 -8.56 18.42 7.66
N ILE A 16 -7.93 18.42 6.49
CA ILE A 16 -7.15 19.58 6.05
C ILE A 16 -7.98 20.29 4.99
N GLY A 17 -8.75 21.28 5.43
CA GLY A 17 -9.76 21.92 4.57
C GLY A 17 -10.81 20.89 4.15
N SER A 18 -11.99 21.14 4.22
CA SER A 18 -13.27 20.49 3.96
C SER A 18 -13.39 19.20 3.09
N ALA A 19 -12.31 18.47 2.75
CA ALA A 19 -12.39 17.22 1.99
C ALA A 19 -11.36 16.19 2.48
N PRO A 20 -11.72 14.88 2.57
CA PRO A 20 -10.78 13.82 2.92
C PRO A 20 -9.63 13.74 1.91
N ILE A 21 -8.42 13.44 2.40
CA ILE A 21 -7.24 13.23 1.54
C ILE A 21 -7.20 11.77 1.13
N LYS A 22 -7.18 11.54 -0.18
CA LYS A 22 -7.01 10.19 -0.73
C LYS A 22 -5.54 9.83 -0.78
N ILE A 23 -5.21 8.62 -0.30
CA ILE A 23 -3.83 8.10 -0.32
C ILE A 23 -3.56 7.35 -1.61
N ASP A 24 -4.52 6.56 -2.08
CA ASP A 24 -4.38 5.67 -3.22
C ASP A 24 -5.28 6.09 -4.38
N TYR A 25 -4.73 5.97 -5.60
CA TYR A 25 -5.52 5.88 -6.83
C TYR A 25 -5.82 4.42 -7.10
N TRP A 26 -7.09 4.05 -7.37
CA TRP A 26 -7.48 2.67 -7.53
C TRP A 26 -8.40 2.43 -8.72
N VAL A 27 -8.37 1.19 -9.20
CA VAL A 27 -9.25 0.70 -10.26
C VAL A 27 -9.85 -0.62 -9.81
N ARG A 28 -11.17 -0.75 -9.92
CA ARG A 28 -11.90 -1.96 -9.62
C ARG A 28 -12.16 -2.76 -10.89
N LEU A 29 -12.01 -4.08 -10.81
CA LEU A 29 -12.35 -5.05 -11.83
C LEU A 29 -13.48 -5.95 -11.30
N PRO A 30 -14.74 -5.49 -11.36
CA PRO A 30 -15.87 -6.30 -10.91
C PRO A 30 -16.03 -7.50 -11.82
N GLY A 31 -16.49 -8.62 -11.27
CA GLY A 31 -16.72 -9.80 -12.08
C GLY A 31 -17.74 -10.75 -11.48
N GLN A 32 -18.50 -11.43 -12.34
CA GLN A 32 -19.42 -12.49 -11.93
C GLN A 32 -18.76 -13.87 -11.96
N THR A 33 -17.73 -14.04 -12.79
CA THR A 33 -16.94 -15.27 -12.84
C THR A 33 -15.76 -15.16 -11.88
N PRO A 34 -15.62 -16.06 -10.92
CA PRO A 34 -14.48 -16.06 -10.02
C PRO A 34 -13.16 -16.25 -10.77
N VAL A 35 -12.10 -15.59 -10.29
CA VAL A 35 -10.75 -15.69 -10.83
C VAL A 35 -9.81 -16.25 -9.77
N THR A 36 -8.86 -17.08 -10.17
CA THR A 36 -7.86 -17.63 -9.27
C THR A 36 -6.80 -16.59 -8.94
N ARG A 37 -6.32 -16.63 -7.70
CA ARG A 37 -5.18 -15.84 -7.23
C ARG A 37 -4.01 -15.86 -8.22
N ASP A 38 -3.60 -17.06 -8.63
CA ASP A 38 -2.37 -17.24 -9.39
C ASP A 38 -2.45 -16.61 -10.78
N LEU A 39 -3.61 -16.66 -11.43
CA LEU A 39 -3.82 -16.01 -12.72
C LEU A 39 -3.76 -14.48 -12.58
N ALA A 40 -4.54 -13.92 -11.66
CA ALA A 40 -4.58 -12.47 -11.46
C ALA A 40 -3.21 -11.91 -11.02
N LEU A 41 -2.53 -12.62 -10.09
CA LEU A 41 -1.24 -12.20 -9.59
C LEU A 41 -0.13 -12.33 -10.65
N SER A 42 -0.19 -13.30 -11.56
CA SER A 42 0.80 -13.42 -12.62
C SER A 42 0.75 -12.24 -13.58
N VAL A 43 -0.45 -11.81 -14.01
CA VAL A 43 -0.62 -10.64 -14.86
C VAL A 43 -0.20 -9.36 -14.14
N PHE A 44 -0.58 -9.22 -12.88
CA PHE A 44 -0.19 -8.07 -12.07
C PHE A 44 1.34 -7.94 -11.99
N ARG A 45 2.04 -9.02 -11.67
CA ARG A 45 3.51 -9.04 -11.53
C ARG A 45 4.25 -8.75 -12.84
N GLU A 46 3.71 -9.13 -13.97
CA GLU A 46 4.31 -8.85 -15.27
C GLU A 46 4.37 -7.33 -15.56
N HIS A 47 3.38 -6.59 -15.09
CA HIS A 47 3.23 -5.16 -15.40
C HIS A 47 3.64 -4.23 -14.25
N GLU A 48 3.57 -4.69 -12.99
CA GLU A 48 3.89 -3.88 -11.82
C GLU A 48 5.36 -3.40 -11.79
N ILE A 49 6.27 -4.10 -12.47
CA ILE A 49 7.70 -3.76 -12.55
C ILE A 49 7.95 -2.37 -13.13
N ASN A 50 6.99 -1.83 -13.89
CA ASN A 50 7.07 -0.51 -14.52
C ASN A 50 6.59 0.62 -13.61
N LEU A 51 6.17 0.31 -12.38
CA LEU A 51 5.68 1.27 -11.39
C LEU A 51 6.73 1.50 -10.32
N SER A 52 6.91 2.75 -9.92
CA SER A 52 7.89 3.15 -8.90
C SER A 52 7.26 3.37 -7.53
N HIS A 53 5.96 3.70 -7.44
CA HIS A 53 5.26 3.85 -6.18
C HIS A 53 4.73 2.51 -5.63
N PRO A 54 4.49 2.41 -4.33
CA PRO A 54 3.82 1.27 -3.71
C PRO A 54 2.48 0.98 -4.39
N ARG A 55 2.20 -0.28 -4.66
CA ARG A 55 1.00 -0.75 -5.35
C ARG A 55 0.54 -2.06 -4.74
N ALA A 56 -0.75 -2.32 -4.86
CA ALA A 56 -1.37 -3.51 -4.33
C ALA A 56 -2.43 -4.07 -5.27
N ILE A 57 -2.71 -5.36 -5.11
CA ILE A 57 -3.84 -6.04 -5.72
C ILE A 57 -4.61 -6.80 -4.64
N HIS A 58 -5.88 -6.44 -4.47
CA HIS A 58 -6.77 -7.06 -3.51
C HIS A 58 -7.89 -7.80 -4.23
N GLY A 59 -8.31 -8.90 -3.65
CA GLY A 59 -9.44 -9.68 -4.13
C GLY A 59 -10.47 -9.91 -3.04
N ARG A 60 -11.75 -9.94 -3.43
CA ARG A 60 -12.85 -10.25 -2.53
C ARG A 60 -13.15 -11.74 -2.56
N THR A 61 -13.02 -12.40 -1.41
CA THR A 61 -13.26 -13.85 -1.28
C THR A 61 -14.74 -14.19 -1.30
N GLU A 62 -15.07 -15.40 -1.77
CA GLU A 62 -16.39 -16.02 -1.62
C GLU A 62 -16.24 -17.38 -0.93
N PRO A 63 -17.08 -17.66 0.09
CA PRO A 63 -18.26 -16.91 0.58
C PRO A 63 -17.95 -15.83 1.63
N GLY A 64 -16.70 -15.64 2.02
CA GLY A 64 -16.33 -14.81 3.17
C GLY A 64 -16.53 -13.31 3.01
N ASN A 65 -16.69 -12.81 1.78
CA ASN A 65 -16.85 -11.38 1.43
C ASN A 65 -15.75 -10.46 2.02
N ALA A 66 -14.57 -11.02 2.31
CA ALA A 66 -13.42 -10.32 2.83
C ALA A 66 -12.48 -9.90 1.69
N TRP A 67 -11.85 -8.74 1.83
CA TRP A 67 -10.79 -8.31 0.93
C TRP A 67 -9.44 -8.79 1.44
N LEU A 68 -8.67 -9.49 0.60
CA LEU A 68 -7.32 -9.97 0.88
C LEU A 68 -6.33 -9.43 -0.15
N ASP A 69 -5.12 -9.10 0.28
CA ASP A 69 -4.01 -8.91 -0.67
C ASP A 69 -3.71 -10.26 -1.33
N LEU A 70 -3.66 -10.28 -2.66
CA LEU A 70 -3.41 -11.50 -3.40
C LEU A 70 -2.01 -12.06 -3.14
N ARG A 71 -1.05 -11.23 -2.74
CA ARG A 71 0.31 -11.68 -2.40
C ARG A 71 0.32 -12.56 -1.16
N ASP A 72 -0.54 -12.26 -0.18
CA ASP A 72 -0.64 -12.96 1.10
C ASP A 72 -1.70 -14.06 1.11
N ALA A 73 -2.59 -14.06 0.11
CA ALA A 73 -3.65 -15.07 0.01
C ALA A 73 -3.09 -16.48 -0.26
N PRO A 74 -3.76 -17.54 0.20
CA PRO A 74 -3.37 -18.91 -0.10
C PRO A 74 -3.33 -19.23 -1.60
N ALA A 75 -2.43 -20.13 -2.01
CA ALA A 75 -2.41 -20.63 -3.39
C ALA A 75 -3.75 -21.30 -3.73
N GLY A 76 -4.28 -21.00 -4.92
CA GLY A 76 -5.56 -21.55 -5.38
C GLY A 76 -6.80 -20.82 -4.83
N GLU A 77 -6.63 -19.79 -3.98
CA GLU A 77 -7.76 -18.94 -3.56
C GLU A 77 -8.43 -18.30 -4.78
N ILE A 78 -9.74 -18.12 -4.68
CA ILE A 78 -10.56 -17.57 -5.74
C ILE A 78 -11.26 -16.28 -5.28
N PHE A 79 -11.40 -15.34 -6.20
CA PHE A 79 -11.93 -14.01 -5.92
C PHE A 79 -13.05 -13.62 -6.90
N SER A 80 -14.11 -13.03 -6.36
CA SER A 80 -15.23 -12.51 -7.15
C SER A 80 -14.93 -11.14 -7.75
N ASP A 81 -14.37 -10.23 -6.96
CA ASP A 81 -13.99 -8.89 -7.37
C ASP A 81 -12.50 -8.67 -7.14
N LEU A 82 -11.88 -7.79 -7.95
CA LEU A 82 -10.52 -7.34 -7.76
C LEU A 82 -10.47 -5.81 -7.67
N ILE A 83 -9.53 -5.31 -6.87
CA ILE A 83 -9.13 -3.90 -6.84
C ILE A 83 -7.61 -3.86 -6.94
N ILE A 84 -7.10 -3.03 -7.84
CA ILE A 84 -5.70 -2.63 -7.85
C ILE A 84 -5.58 -1.19 -7.40
N SER A 85 -4.50 -0.88 -6.70
CA SER A 85 -4.21 0.47 -6.22
C SER A 85 -2.75 0.83 -6.37
N VAL A 86 -2.47 2.12 -6.50
CA VAL A 86 -1.13 2.71 -6.43
C VAL A 86 -1.18 3.88 -5.46
N GLN A 87 -0.22 3.93 -4.56
CA GLN A 87 -0.08 5.04 -3.62
C GLN A 87 0.26 6.33 -4.38
N MET A 88 -0.50 7.40 -4.16
CA MET A 88 -0.38 8.63 -4.95
C MET A 88 0.81 9.49 -4.57
N ALA A 89 1.26 9.44 -3.32
CA ALA A 89 2.43 10.18 -2.86
C ALA A 89 3.10 9.49 -1.68
N ASP A 90 4.39 9.76 -1.53
CA ASP A 90 5.20 9.53 -0.34
C ASP A 90 5.90 10.85 0.05
N PRO A 91 6.68 10.93 1.14
CA PRO A 91 7.35 12.17 1.56
C PRO A 91 8.30 12.76 0.52
N ASP A 92 8.82 11.95 -0.40
CA ASP A 92 9.85 12.35 -1.36
C ASP A 92 9.28 12.73 -2.73
N ARG A 93 8.08 12.22 -3.08
CA ARG A 93 7.51 12.39 -4.43
C ARG A 93 6.03 12.04 -4.51
N CYS A 94 5.35 12.54 -5.53
CA CYS A 94 4.02 12.09 -5.92
C CYS A 94 4.03 11.43 -7.31
N VAL A 95 2.98 10.67 -7.61
CA VAL A 95 2.77 10.09 -8.94
C VAL A 95 2.65 11.18 -9.99
N ASP A 96 3.23 10.92 -11.15
CA ASP A 96 3.07 11.74 -12.34
C ASP A 96 2.07 11.12 -13.34
N GLU A 97 1.73 11.86 -14.39
CA GLU A 97 0.86 11.41 -15.46
C GLU A 97 1.37 10.13 -16.12
N SER A 98 2.69 10.01 -16.27
CA SER A 98 3.33 8.85 -16.89
C SER A 98 3.16 7.59 -16.03
N GLU A 99 3.26 7.72 -14.71
CA GLU A 99 3.07 6.60 -13.79
C GLU A 99 1.61 6.17 -13.71
N LEU A 100 0.67 7.11 -13.62
CA LEU A 100 -0.75 6.80 -13.66
C LEU A 100 -1.16 6.18 -15.00
N THR A 101 -0.55 6.61 -16.12
CA THR A 101 -0.75 5.97 -17.42
C THR A 101 -0.25 4.53 -17.42
N ARG A 102 0.93 4.25 -16.86
CA ARG A 102 1.44 2.86 -16.73
C ARG A 102 0.55 2.02 -15.83
N PHE A 103 0.04 2.60 -14.74
CA PHE A 103 -0.90 1.92 -13.87
C PHE A 103 -2.23 1.60 -14.58
N ASN A 104 -2.76 2.52 -15.36
CA ASN A 104 -3.96 2.27 -16.16
C ASN A 104 -3.71 1.19 -17.23
N ASN A 105 -2.52 1.12 -17.82
CA ASN A 105 -2.15 0.03 -18.73
C ASN A 105 -2.10 -1.34 -18.03
N LEU A 106 -1.63 -1.40 -16.80
CA LEU A 106 -1.74 -2.60 -15.95
C LEU A 106 -3.23 -2.99 -15.75
N ALA A 107 -4.10 -2.01 -15.46
CA ALA A 107 -5.53 -2.26 -15.30
C ALA A 107 -6.15 -2.85 -16.59
N TYR A 108 -5.82 -2.28 -17.74
CA TYR A 108 -6.29 -2.78 -19.04
C TYR A 108 -5.78 -4.19 -19.33
N ALA A 109 -4.52 -4.50 -19.04
CA ALA A 109 -3.97 -5.85 -19.22
C ALA A 109 -4.69 -6.89 -18.35
N LEU A 110 -4.98 -6.55 -17.10
CA LEU A 110 -5.77 -7.38 -16.22
C LEU A 110 -7.20 -7.57 -16.75
N ALA A 111 -7.85 -6.49 -17.18
CA ALA A 111 -9.21 -6.54 -17.71
C ALA A 111 -9.32 -7.42 -18.94
N GLU A 112 -8.38 -7.30 -19.88
CA GLU A 112 -8.32 -8.11 -21.09
C GLU A 112 -8.07 -9.59 -20.77
N THR A 113 -7.08 -9.89 -19.92
CA THR A 113 -6.73 -11.28 -19.61
C THR A 113 -7.81 -11.99 -18.79
N LEU A 114 -8.47 -11.27 -17.89
CA LEU A 114 -9.48 -11.84 -16.98
C LEU A 114 -10.91 -11.69 -17.50
N ASP A 115 -11.10 -11.11 -18.69
CA ASP A 115 -12.41 -10.79 -19.31
C ASP A 115 -13.32 -10.04 -18.31
N ARG A 116 -12.82 -8.89 -17.79
CA ARG A 116 -13.53 -8.10 -16.78
C ARG A 116 -13.67 -6.64 -17.18
N PRO A 117 -14.79 -6.01 -16.84
CA PRO A 117 -14.94 -4.56 -16.98
C PRO A 117 -14.02 -3.82 -16.01
N LEU A 118 -13.71 -2.56 -16.34
CA LEU A 118 -12.98 -1.64 -15.48
C LEU A 118 -13.92 -0.56 -14.92
N GLN A 119 -13.67 -0.23 -13.67
CA GLN A 119 -14.28 0.91 -12.99
C GLN A 119 -13.16 1.75 -12.38
N PHE A 120 -12.86 2.87 -13.02
CA PHE A 120 -11.90 3.85 -12.50
C PHE A 120 -12.56 4.69 -11.41
N GLU A 121 -11.81 4.99 -10.35
CA GLU A 121 -12.26 5.91 -9.31
C GLU A 121 -12.42 7.33 -9.84
N SER A 122 -11.42 7.80 -10.61
CA SER A 122 -11.36 9.12 -11.19
C SER A 122 -10.52 9.10 -12.48
N SER A 123 -10.52 10.19 -13.23
CA SER A 123 -9.59 10.38 -14.34
C SER A 123 -8.17 10.72 -13.83
N ILE A 124 -7.18 10.60 -14.71
CA ILE A 124 -5.80 11.03 -14.39
C ILE A 124 -5.75 12.52 -14.07
N GLU A 125 -6.48 13.34 -14.83
CA GLU A 125 -6.54 14.78 -14.63
C GLU A 125 -7.11 15.18 -13.27
N GLU A 126 -8.02 14.38 -12.72
CA GLU A 126 -8.59 14.57 -11.39
C GLU A 126 -7.66 14.03 -10.29
N ALA A 127 -6.92 12.96 -10.54
CA ALA A 127 -6.03 12.34 -9.57
C ALA A 127 -4.76 13.15 -9.33
N LEU A 128 -4.18 13.80 -10.34
CA LEU A 128 -2.91 14.54 -10.22
C LEU A 128 -2.97 15.69 -9.20
N PRO A 129 -4.00 16.55 -9.15
CA PRO A 129 -4.11 17.56 -8.10
C PRO A 129 -4.24 16.97 -6.69
N GLU A 130 -4.91 15.82 -6.55
CA GLU A 130 -5.04 15.13 -5.25
C GLU A 130 -3.70 14.54 -4.81
N ALA A 131 -2.91 13.98 -5.72
CA ALA A 131 -1.55 13.51 -5.45
C ALA A 131 -0.63 14.66 -4.96
N ALA A 132 -0.68 15.82 -5.60
CA ALA A 132 0.08 17.00 -5.19
C ALA A 132 -0.34 17.53 -3.80
N ARG A 133 -1.65 17.46 -3.47
CA ARG A 133 -2.14 17.80 -2.13
C ARG A 133 -1.64 16.82 -1.08
N LEU A 134 -1.65 15.52 -1.40
CA LEU A 134 -1.15 14.48 -0.52
C LEU A 134 0.37 14.63 -0.29
N GLU A 135 1.16 14.91 -1.32
CA GLU A 135 2.59 15.18 -1.19
C GLU A 135 2.85 16.37 -0.25
N THR A 136 2.13 17.48 -0.43
CA THR A 136 2.21 18.63 0.46
C THR A 136 1.89 18.25 1.91
N PHE A 137 0.84 17.45 2.10
CA PHE A 137 0.48 16.93 3.42
C PHE A 137 1.59 16.07 4.02
N CYS A 138 2.11 15.09 3.27
CA CYS A 138 3.20 14.22 3.73
C CYS A 138 4.43 15.06 4.14
N HIS A 139 4.76 16.07 3.36
CA HIS A 139 5.91 16.96 3.62
C HIS A 139 5.71 17.85 4.88
N GLU A 140 4.48 18.27 5.14
CA GLU A 140 4.14 19.11 6.30
C GLU A 140 4.03 18.29 7.60
N PHE A 141 3.63 17.03 7.50
CA PHE A 141 3.36 16.13 8.63
C PHE A 141 4.31 14.93 8.73
N ASP A 142 5.43 14.94 8.01
CA ASP A 142 6.49 13.93 8.17
C ASP A 142 7.20 14.14 9.50
N LEU A 143 6.56 13.66 10.56
CA LEU A 143 7.06 13.74 11.94
C LEU A 143 7.92 12.52 12.23
N LEU A 144 9.24 12.71 12.22
CA LEU A 144 10.16 11.73 12.78
C LEU A 144 10.00 11.74 14.32
N ALA A 145 9.32 10.73 14.86
CA ALA A 145 9.28 10.53 16.31
C ALA A 145 10.54 9.81 16.76
N VAL A 146 11.43 10.53 17.46
CA VAL A 146 12.61 9.95 18.10
C VAL A 146 12.32 9.71 19.57
N ILE A 147 12.40 8.44 20.01
CA ILE A 147 12.29 8.07 21.42
C ILE A 147 13.69 7.76 21.94
N ASN A 148 14.22 8.59 22.81
CA ASN A 148 15.44 8.33 23.53
C ASN A 148 15.12 7.57 24.82
N ILE A 149 15.73 6.40 25.01
CA ILE A 149 15.64 5.63 26.24
C ILE A 149 16.97 5.76 26.99
N GLU A 150 16.97 6.42 28.13
CA GLU A 150 18.14 6.60 28.94
C GLU A 150 18.11 5.64 30.15
N PRO A 151 19.25 5.05 30.55
CA PRO A 151 19.32 4.26 31.74
C PRO A 151 19.18 5.15 32.98
N GLU A 152 18.73 4.58 34.08
CA GLU A 152 18.78 5.28 35.37
C GLU A 152 20.22 5.71 35.75
N PRO A 153 20.39 6.80 36.50
CA PRO A 153 21.72 7.25 36.90
C PRO A 153 22.53 6.15 37.60
N GLY A 154 23.69 5.81 37.02
CA GLY A 154 24.56 4.74 37.50
C GLY A 154 24.28 3.35 36.90
N ALA A 155 23.24 3.19 36.08
CA ALA A 155 23.00 2.01 35.27
C ALA A 155 23.47 2.24 33.84
N GLY A 156 23.65 1.18 33.10
CA GLY A 156 23.99 1.22 31.66
C GLY A 156 23.22 0.13 30.90
N PHE A 157 22.98 0.35 29.62
CA PHE A 157 22.47 -0.72 28.73
C PHE A 157 23.68 -1.46 28.16
N SER A 158 23.63 -2.79 28.17
CA SER A 158 24.59 -3.57 27.39
C SER A 158 24.10 -3.66 25.94
N GLY A 159 25.02 -3.61 24.97
CA GLY A 159 24.66 -3.76 23.55
C GLY A 159 23.84 -5.03 23.25
N PRO A 160 24.21 -6.21 23.80
CA PRO A 160 23.40 -7.43 23.65
C PRO A 160 21.99 -7.33 24.22
N ASP A 161 21.79 -6.61 25.33
CA ASP A 161 20.45 -6.42 25.89
C ASP A 161 19.57 -5.51 25.03
N VAL A 162 20.15 -4.43 24.51
CA VAL A 162 19.48 -3.53 23.57
C VAL A 162 19.08 -4.30 22.31
N ALA A 163 20.00 -5.06 21.70
CA ALA A 163 19.72 -5.86 20.50
C ALA A 163 18.58 -6.85 20.75
N ARG A 164 18.61 -7.59 21.85
CA ARG A 164 17.57 -8.55 22.21
C ARG A 164 16.20 -7.91 22.42
N VAL A 165 16.13 -6.72 23.02
CA VAL A 165 14.87 -6.00 23.23
C VAL A 165 14.34 -5.45 21.93
N ALA A 166 15.20 -4.88 21.08
CA ALA A 166 14.84 -4.37 19.78
C ALA A 166 14.30 -5.48 18.85
N GLU A 167 14.96 -6.65 18.80
CA GLU A 167 14.49 -7.81 18.05
C GLU A 167 13.12 -8.31 18.52
N ARG A 168 12.91 -8.35 19.85
CA ARG A 168 11.60 -8.72 20.42
C ARG A 168 10.50 -7.70 20.13
N ALA A 169 10.87 -6.44 19.91
CA ALA A 169 9.96 -5.37 19.46
C ALA A 169 9.75 -5.37 17.93
N GLY A 170 10.34 -6.33 17.18
CA GLY A 170 10.20 -6.42 15.73
C GLY A 170 11.16 -5.51 14.95
N MET A 171 12.15 -4.92 15.62
CA MET A 171 13.15 -4.08 14.97
C MET A 171 14.32 -4.92 14.46
N ARG A 172 14.97 -4.44 13.39
CA ARG A 172 16.22 -5.03 12.86
C ARG A 172 17.33 -3.99 12.86
N LEU A 173 18.54 -4.43 13.17
CA LEU A 173 19.73 -3.59 13.06
C LEU A 173 20.01 -3.31 11.59
N GLY A 174 20.03 -2.04 11.22
CA GLY A 174 20.34 -1.56 9.88
C GLY A 174 21.72 -0.89 9.80
N GLU A 175 21.91 -0.06 8.78
CA GLU A 175 23.13 0.73 8.63
C GLU A 175 23.28 1.76 9.75
N GLN A 176 24.52 2.15 10.05
CA GLN A 176 24.87 3.11 11.11
C GLN A 176 24.52 2.66 12.54
N ASP A 177 24.40 1.35 12.79
CA ASP A 177 24.04 0.79 14.10
C ASP A 177 22.68 1.28 14.65
N ILE A 178 21.73 1.60 13.76
CA ILE A 178 20.38 2.04 14.10
C ILE A 178 19.41 0.87 13.93
N PHE A 179 18.52 0.68 14.91
CA PHE A 179 17.44 -0.28 14.80
C PHE A 179 16.25 0.35 14.07
N HIS A 180 15.79 -0.33 13.02
CA HIS A 180 14.64 0.08 12.23
C HIS A 180 13.46 -0.85 12.48
N PHE A 181 12.28 -0.25 12.60
CA PHE A 181 11.02 -0.97 12.56
C PHE A 181 10.60 -1.07 11.09
N PHE A 182 10.55 -2.28 10.57
CA PHE A 182 10.00 -2.52 9.23
C PHE A 182 8.57 -3.01 9.40
N ASP A 183 7.63 -2.20 9.00
CA ASP A 183 6.25 -2.62 8.83
C ASP A 183 6.23 -3.63 7.66
N SER A 184 5.71 -4.84 7.91
CA SER A 184 5.67 -5.94 6.95
C SER A 184 4.39 -5.92 6.14
#